data_de0680e436fd30a57dddae964454e03e
#
_entry.id   de0680e436fd30a57dddae964454e03e
#
_cell.length_a   1.000
_cell.length_b   1.000
_cell.length_c   1.000
_cell.angle_alpha   90.00
_cell.angle_beta   90.00
_cell.angle_gamma   90.00
#
_symmetry.space_group_name_H-M   'P 1'
#
loop_
_entity.id
_entity.type
_entity.pdbx_description
1 polymer ?
#
loop_
_entity_poly.entity_id
_entity_poly.type
_entity_poly.pdbx_seq_one_letter_code
_entity_poly.pdbx_strand_id
1 'polypeptide(L)'
;DDMVTLPDLTESHPIANPPCVMVDGILYQDTGFVDSMVRCGNMDGEIDSAVDVTELPSENNQSNFGTGMSYQRSSEGQLIVYMDGEPRIFRDTDSTVTSIPAEVLHFTAKVKEVNDGNLLVTYVSTAEGFLELSEGDYVISKDNLQDEVQVGDTVEIWTNGIILETYPAQIGLAYRIEKVG
;
A
#
# COMPACT_ATOMS: atom_id res chain seq x y z
N ASP A 1 21.53 -34.44 38.48
CA ASP A 1 20.66 -34.50 37.29
C ASP A 1 19.89 -33.19 37.16
N ASP A 2 20.47 -32.26 36.47
CA ASP A 2 19.80 -31.02 36.09
C ASP A 2 18.82 -31.33 34.96
N MET A 3 17.55 -31.58 35.32
CA MET A 3 16.48 -31.62 34.33
C MET A 3 16.26 -30.21 33.81
N VAL A 4 16.77 -29.94 32.63
CA VAL A 4 16.44 -28.71 31.87
C VAL A 4 14.97 -28.85 31.46
N THR A 5 14.08 -28.14 32.17
CA THR A 5 12.70 -27.99 31.75
C THR A 5 12.69 -27.20 30.45
N LEU A 6 12.35 -27.85 29.37
CA LEU A 6 12.08 -27.14 28.09
C LEU A 6 10.92 -26.17 28.30
N PRO A 7 11.00 -24.94 27.77
CA PRO A 7 9.88 -24.01 27.86
C PRO A 7 8.65 -24.67 27.23
N ASP A 8 7.53 -24.52 27.91
CA ASP A 8 6.24 -25.02 27.42
C ASP A 8 5.89 -24.28 26.14
N LEU A 9 6.03 -24.96 25.01
CA LEU A 9 5.69 -24.39 23.69
C LEU A 9 4.18 -24.35 23.44
N THR A 10 3.37 -24.64 24.46
CA THR A 10 1.90 -24.63 24.35
C THR A 10 1.29 -23.26 24.71
N GLU A 11 2.07 -22.28 25.15
CA GLU A 11 1.54 -20.92 25.30
C GLU A 11 1.35 -20.30 23.93
N SER A 12 0.11 -20.36 23.46
CA SER A 12 -0.30 -19.59 22.27
C SER A 12 -0.25 -18.10 22.62
N HIS A 13 0.78 -17.40 22.16
CA HIS A 13 0.78 -15.94 22.18
C HIS A 13 -0.32 -15.42 21.25
N PRO A 14 -1.16 -14.47 21.70
CA PRO A 14 -2.15 -13.86 20.81
C PRO A 14 -1.45 -13.30 19.57
N ILE A 15 -1.95 -13.65 18.39
CA ILE A 15 -1.42 -13.15 17.13
C ILE A 15 -1.99 -11.76 16.89
N ALA A 16 -1.12 -10.80 16.54
CA ALA A 16 -1.55 -9.48 16.14
C ALA A 16 -2.42 -9.56 14.87
N ASN A 17 -3.54 -8.86 14.89
CA ASN A 17 -4.38 -8.68 13.71
C ASN A 17 -3.79 -7.57 12.82
N PRO A 18 -4.03 -7.62 11.51
CA PRO A 18 -3.69 -6.48 10.66
C PRO A 18 -4.43 -5.21 11.13
N PRO A 19 -3.91 -4.03 10.80
CA PRO A 19 -4.59 -2.78 11.17
C PRO A 19 -6.03 -2.74 10.64
N CYS A 20 -6.97 -2.53 11.55
CA CYS A 20 -8.40 -2.45 11.26
C CYS A 20 -9.03 -1.26 11.97
N VAL A 21 -10.06 -0.69 11.36
CA VAL A 21 -10.90 0.35 11.97
C VAL A 21 -12.36 0.08 11.62
N MET A 22 -13.25 0.35 12.56
CA MET A 22 -14.69 0.29 12.31
C MET A 22 -15.24 1.70 12.09
N VAL A 23 -15.97 1.89 11.01
CA VAL A 23 -16.67 3.13 10.67
C VAL A 23 -18.06 2.78 10.15
N ASP A 24 -19.07 3.40 10.72
CA ASP A 24 -20.49 3.17 10.34
C ASP A 24 -20.89 1.69 10.35
N GLY A 25 -20.40 0.93 11.32
CA GLY A 25 -20.70 -0.49 11.47
C GLY A 25 -19.94 -1.40 10.50
N ILE A 26 -19.05 -0.87 9.68
CA ILE A 26 -18.24 -1.63 8.71
C ILE A 26 -16.81 -1.73 9.23
N LEU A 27 -16.28 -2.96 9.25
CA LEU A 27 -14.89 -3.21 9.61
C LEU A 27 -14.02 -3.11 8.35
N TYR A 28 -13.11 -2.13 8.36
CA TYR A 28 -12.14 -1.90 7.28
C TYR A 28 -10.76 -2.37 7.70
N GLN A 29 -10.05 -3.01 6.79
CA GLN A 29 -8.70 -3.50 7.01
C GLN A 29 -7.72 -2.83 6.07
N ASP A 30 -6.53 -2.50 6.56
CA ASP A 30 -5.44 -1.95 5.76
C ASP A 30 -5.08 -2.90 4.62
N THR A 31 -5.06 -2.40 3.40
CA THR A 31 -4.65 -3.15 2.21
C THR A 31 -3.14 -3.13 1.98
N GLY A 32 -2.42 -2.25 2.65
CA GLY A 32 -1.02 -1.97 2.36
C GLY A 32 -0.80 -1.00 1.20
N PHE A 33 -1.84 -0.65 0.46
CA PHE A 33 -1.74 0.31 -0.64
C PHE A 33 -1.90 1.75 -0.14
N VAL A 34 -1.21 2.67 -0.81
CA VAL A 34 -1.25 4.11 -0.54
C VAL A 34 -2.09 4.80 -1.61
N ASP A 35 -2.96 5.70 -1.17
CA ASP A 35 -3.71 6.58 -2.06
C ASP A 35 -2.80 7.70 -2.55
N SER A 36 -2.64 7.83 -3.86
CA SER A 36 -1.84 8.88 -4.50
C SER A 36 -2.67 9.87 -5.30
N MET A 37 -3.99 9.75 -5.26
CA MET A 37 -4.85 10.71 -5.94
C MET A 37 -4.81 12.08 -5.23
N VAL A 38 -4.87 13.13 -6.03
CA VAL A 38 -5.03 14.49 -5.50
C VAL A 38 -6.45 14.59 -4.92
N ARG A 39 -6.53 14.80 -3.60
CA ARG A 39 -7.80 14.96 -2.89
C ARG A 39 -7.92 16.34 -2.31
N CYS A 40 -9.04 16.98 -2.60
CA CYS A 40 -9.47 18.19 -1.93
C CYS A 40 -10.59 17.81 -0.98
N GLY A 41 -10.62 18.38 0.20
CA GLY A 41 -11.74 18.20 1.10
C GLY A 41 -11.38 17.98 2.55
N ASN A 42 -12.41 18.04 3.36
CA ASN A 42 -12.31 17.85 4.79
C ASN A 42 -12.27 16.36 5.13
N MET A 43 -11.69 16.05 6.30
CA MET A 43 -11.78 14.72 6.84
C MET A 43 -13.24 14.40 7.21
N ASP A 44 -13.64 13.15 7.01
CA ASP A 44 -14.98 12.68 7.34
C ASP A 44 -15.10 12.30 8.81
N GLY A 45 -14.00 12.00 9.46
CA GLY A 45 -13.96 11.67 10.87
C GLY A 45 -12.56 11.41 11.39
N GLU A 46 -12.51 11.06 12.67
CA GLU A 46 -11.28 10.78 13.40
C GLU A 46 -11.45 9.51 14.24
N ILE A 47 -10.39 8.74 14.37
CA ILE A 47 -10.35 7.55 15.24
C ILE A 47 -10.17 8.04 16.68
N ASP A 48 -11.17 7.80 17.51
CA ASP A 48 -11.25 8.33 18.87
C ASP A 48 -11.11 7.28 19.98
N SER A 49 -11.12 6.01 19.63
CA SER A 49 -10.88 4.93 20.58
C SER A 49 -10.06 3.81 19.96
N ALA A 50 -9.49 2.96 20.80
CA ALA A 50 -8.64 1.87 20.33
C ALA A 50 -8.78 0.63 21.23
N VAL A 51 -8.63 -0.53 20.61
CA VAL A 51 -8.45 -1.81 21.28
C VAL A 51 -7.02 -2.30 21.08
N ASP A 52 -6.65 -3.35 21.78
CA ASP A 52 -5.33 -3.97 21.61
C ASP A 52 -5.16 -4.52 20.19
N VAL A 53 -3.92 -4.58 19.71
CA VAL A 53 -3.59 -5.09 18.37
C VAL A 53 -4.03 -6.55 18.15
N THR A 54 -4.25 -7.30 19.22
CA THR A 54 -4.75 -8.68 19.18
C THR A 54 -6.27 -8.77 19.09
N GLU A 55 -6.96 -7.64 19.15
CA GLU A 55 -8.41 -7.55 19.12
C GLU A 55 -8.88 -6.87 17.84
N LEU A 56 -10.13 -7.12 17.47
CA LEU A 56 -10.78 -6.40 16.36
C LEU A 56 -11.65 -5.29 16.92
N PRO A 57 -11.67 -4.12 16.26
CA PRO A 57 -12.60 -3.04 16.64
C PRO A 57 -14.05 -3.50 16.59
N SER A 58 -14.85 -3.04 17.54
CA SER A 58 -16.27 -3.37 17.65
C SER A 58 -17.18 -2.16 17.71
N GLU A 59 -16.61 -0.97 17.84
CA GLU A 59 -17.34 0.29 17.93
C GLU A 59 -16.93 1.23 16.81
N ASN A 60 -17.83 2.12 16.40
CA ASN A 60 -17.52 3.12 15.39
C ASN A 60 -16.37 4.03 15.83
N ASN A 61 -15.49 4.37 14.88
CA ASN A 61 -14.29 5.19 15.09
C ASN A 61 -13.27 4.56 16.06
N GLN A 62 -13.31 3.23 16.17
CA GLN A 62 -12.38 2.45 16.98
C GLN A 62 -11.42 1.68 16.06
N SER A 63 -10.14 1.69 16.42
CA SER A 63 -9.10 0.93 15.71
C SER A 63 -8.41 -0.07 16.65
N ASN A 64 -7.55 -0.92 16.08
CA ASN A 64 -6.60 -1.75 16.84
C ASN A 64 -5.15 -1.24 16.68
N PHE A 65 -4.96 0.00 16.23
CA PHE A 65 -3.64 0.59 15.98
C PHE A 65 -3.49 2.01 16.59
N GLY A 66 -4.34 2.38 17.53
CA GLY A 66 -4.26 3.66 18.24
C GLY A 66 -5.35 4.65 17.84
N THR A 67 -5.19 5.90 18.33
CA THR A 67 -6.17 6.98 18.13
C THR A 67 -5.52 8.20 17.50
N GLY A 68 -6.35 9.15 17.06
CA GLY A 68 -5.92 10.45 16.55
C GLY A 68 -5.78 10.52 15.03
N MET A 69 -5.85 9.38 14.33
CA MET A 69 -5.80 9.36 12.88
C MET A 69 -7.13 9.83 12.30
N SER A 70 -7.04 10.67 11.26
CA SER A 70 -8.21 11.12 10.51
C SER A 70 -8.47 10.18 9.32
N TYR A 71 -9.72 10.14 8.88
CA TYR A 71 -10.07 9.35 7.70
C TYR A 71 -11.00 10.10 6.76
N GLN A 72 -10.98 9.67 5.51
CA GLN A 72 -11.91 10.10 4.45
C GLN A 72 -12.56 8.89 3.80
N ARG A 73 -13.83 9.02 3.45
CA ARG A 73 -14.48 8.01 2.61
C ARG A 73 -13.97 8.12 1.18
N SER A 74 -13.82 6.99 0.56
CA SER A 74 -13.39 6.87 -0.83
C SER A 74 -14.46 6.16 -1.64
N SER A 75 -14.07 5.30 -2.59
CA SER A 75 -14.99 4.46 -3.34
C SER A 75 -15.79 3.56 -2.38
N GLU A 76 -16.90 3.01 -2.86
CA GLU A 76 -17.70 2.06 -2.08
C GLU A 76 -16.83 0.92 -1.55
N GLY A 77 -16.94 0.66 -0.26
CA GLY A 77 -16.16 -0.38 0.41
C GLY A 77 -14.72 -0.01 0.71
N GLN A 78 -14.35 1.26 0.56
CA GLN A 78 -13.01 1.76 0.86
C GLN A 78 -13.02 2.97 1.79
N LEU A 79 -11.95 3.07 2.59
CA LEU A 79 -11.71 4.17 3.49
C LEU A 79 -10.23 4.56 3.40
N ILE A 80 -9.94 5.85 3.35
CA ILE A 80 -8.57 6.35 3.39
C ILE A 80 -8.27 6.77 4.82
N VAL A 81 -7.29 6.13 5.45
CA VAL A 81 -6.86 6.43 6.81
C VAL A 81 -5.47 7.05 6.78
N TYR A 82 -5.32 8.20 7.40
CA TYR A 82 -4.04 8.92 7.45
C TYR A 82 -3.22 8.39 8.62
N MET A 83 -2.35 7.41 8.33
CA MET A 83 -1.45 6.77 9.30
C MET A 83 -0.06 7.38 9.15
N ASP A 84 0.42 8.04 10.20
CA ASP A 84 1.74 8.71 10.21
C ASP A 84 1.95 9.65 9.01
N GLY A 85 0.88 10.34 8.61
CA GLY A 85 0.88 11.24 7.45
C GLY A 85 0.75 10.55 6.10
N GLU A 86 0.63 9.24 6.06
CA GLU A 86 0.49 8.45 4.83
C GLU A 86 -0.98 8.05 4.63
N PRO A 87 -1.58 8.38 3.46
CA PRO A 87 -2.97 8.02 3.17
C PRO A 87 -3.09 6.55 2.76
N ARG A 88 -3.37 5.69 3.73
CA ARG A 88 -3.48 4.25 3.52
C ARG A 88 -4.90 3.88 3.10
N ILE A 89 -4.99 3.02 2.10
CA ILE A 89 -6.29 2.51 1.63
C ILE A 89 -6.69 1.32 2.48
N PHE A 90 -7.81 1.46 3.18
CA PHE A 90 -8.46 0.39 3.93
C PHE A 90 -9.66 -0.12 3.13
N ARG A 91 -9.93 -1.39 3.21
CA ARG A 91 -11.03 -2.03 2.48
C ARG A 91 -11.92 -2.79 3.43
N ASP A 92 -13.24 -2.75 3.14
CA ASP A 92 -14.25 -3.54 3.85
C ASP A 92 -13.82 -5.02 3.88
N THR A 93 -13.79 -5.60 5.07
CA THR A 93 -13.37 -7.00 5.26
C THR A 93 -14.30 -8.01 4.58
N ASP A 94 -15.54 -7.61 4.28
CA ASP A 94 -16.50 -8.44 3.54
C ASP A 94 -16.32 -8.34 2.02
N SER A 95 -15.44 -7.45 1.55
CA SER A 95 -15.16 -7.32 0.12
C SER A 95 -14.40 -8.53 -0.41
N THR A 96 -14.81 -9.01 -1.58
CA THR A 96 -14.10 -10.06 -2.32
C THR A 96 -13.11 -9.52 -3.35
N VAL A 97 -13.01 -8.18 -3.46
CA VAL A 97 -12.12 -7.51 -4.42
C VAL A 97 -10.68 -7.67 -3.95
N THR A 98 -9.82 -8.16 -4.84
CA THR A 98 -8.39 -8.37 -4.58
C THR A 98 -7.50 -7.54 -5.50
N SER A 99 -8.08 -6.82 -6.45
CA SER A 99 -7.33 -5.96 -7.39
C SER A 99 -6.70 -4.76 -6.69
N ILE A 100 -5.65 -4.21 -7.29
CA ILE A 100 -5.04 -2.97 -6.83
C ILE A 100 -6.10 -1.86 -6.94
N PRO A 101 -6.32 -1.07 -5.87
CA PRO A 101 -7.29 0.03 -5.92
C PRO A 101 -6.97 1.04 -7.01
N ALA A 102 -8.02 1.63 -7.60
CA ALA A 102 -7.87 2.65 -8.64
C ALA A 102 -7.12 3.91 -8.17
N GLU A 103 -7.06 4.13 -6.87
CA GLU A 103 -6.41 5.27 -6.23
C GLU A 103 -4.89 5.12 -6.12
N VAL A 104 -4.34 3.96 -6.48
CA VAL A 104 -2.89 3.71 -6.48
C VAL A 104 -2.27 4.30 -7.75
N LEU A 105 -1.23 5.10 -7.58
CA LEU A 105 -0.48 5.71 -8.68
C LEU A 105 0.07 4.64 -9.61
N HIS A 106 -0.19 4.77 -10.90
CA HIS A 106 0.46 3.95 -11.90
C HIS A 106 0.85 4.77 -13.13
N PHE A 107 1.92 4.32 -13.77
CA PHE A 107 2.51 5.01 -14.91
C PHE A 107 3.12 4.01 -15.88
N THR A 108 3.31 4.44 -17.10
CA THR A 108 4.00 3.66 -18.14
C THR A 108 5.43 4.13 -18.30
N ALA A 109 6.32 3.18 -18.58
CA ALA A 109 7.72 3.44 -18.83
C ALA A 109 8.27 2.42 -19.82
N LYS A 110 9.39 2.77 -20.45
CA LYS A 110 10.07 1.92 -21.40
C LYS A 110 11.33 1.33 -20.75
N VAL A 111 11.51 0.03 -20.85
CA VAL A 111 12.69 -0.66 -20.30
C VAL A 111 13.94 -0.25 -21.07
N LYS A 112 14.90 0.31 -20.37
CA LYS A 112 16.19 0.76 -20.90
C LYS A 112 17.30 -0.24 -20.60
N GLU A 113 17.30 -0.83 -19.40
CA GLU A 113 18.22 -1.88 -18.99
C GLU A 113 17.52 -2.93 -18.13
N VAL A 114 17.93 -4.16 -18.25
CA VAL A 114 17.50 -5.26 -17.40
C VAL A 114 18.70 -5.77 -16.62
N ASN A 115 18.67 -5.60 -15.29
CA ASN A 115 19.73 -6.04 -14.40
C ASN A 115 19.24 -7.19 -13.50
N ASP A 116 20.13 -7.82 -12.73
CA ASP A 116 19.79 -8.99 -11.92
C ASP A 116 18.68 -8.71 -10.90
N GLY A 117 18.72 -7.58 -10.21
CA GLY A 117 17.76 -7.23 -9.15
C GLY A 117 16.82 -6.08 -9.49
N ASN A 118 17.06 -5.38 -10.60
CA ASN A 118 16.29 -4.19 -10.94
C ASN A 118 16.20 -3.94 -12.44
N LEU A 119 15.31 -3.02 -12.79
CA LEU A 119 15.18 -2.47 -14.14
C LEU A 119 15.58 -0.99 -14.11
N LEU A 120 16.21 -0.51 -15.17
CA LEU A 120 16.27 0.90 -15.48
C LEU A 120 15.21 1.18 -16.54
N VAL A 121 14.32 2.12 -16.25
CA VAL A 121 13.20 2.45 -17.14
C VAL A 121 13.20 3.94 -17.44
N THR A 122 12.75 4.32 -18.64
CA THR A 122 12.53 5.71 -19.01
C THR A 122 11.04 6.01 -18.89
N TYR A 123 10.70 7.02 -18.12
CA TYR A 123 9.31 7.45 -17.91
C TYR A 123 8.65 7.85 -19.24
N VAL A 124 7.39 7.44 -19.44
CA VAL A 124 6.58 7.78 -20.61
C VAL A 124 5.40 8.64 -20.22
N SER A 125 4.49 8.15 -19.39
CA SER A 125 3.29 8.90 -19.01
C SER A 125 2.66 8.34 -17.73
N THR A 126 1.99 9.21 -17.00
CA THR A 126 1.23 8.85 -15.80
C THR A 126 -0.24 8.63 -16.17
N ALA A 127 -0.90 7.69 -15.48
CA ALA A 127 -2.34 7.47 -15.61
C ALA A 127 -3.12 8.75 -15.24
N GLU A 128 -4.31 8.89 -15.83
CA GLU A 128 -5.19 10.01 -15.56
C GLU A 128 -5.60 10.05 -14.08
N GLY A 129 -5.65 11.25 -13.50
CA GLY A 129 -6.05 11.47 -12.12
C GLY A 129 -4.90 11.59 -11.12
N PHE A 130 -3.66 11.42 -11.57
CA PHE A 130 -2.46 11.52 -10.74
C PHE A 130 -1.56 12.65 -11.22
N LEU A 131 -0.70 13.14 -10.32
CA LEU A 131 0.37 14.05 -10.69
C LEU A 131 1.41 13.30 -11.52
N GLU A 132 1.84 13.92 -12.62
CA GLU A 132 2.87 13.37 -13.47
C GLU A 132 4.22 13.30 -12.75
N LEU A 133 4.99 12.26 -13.03
CA LEU A 133 6.37 12.16 -12.58
C LEU A 133 7.27 13.06 -13.44
N SER A 134 8.43 13.39 -12.92
CA SER A 134 9.45 14.10 -13.72
C SER A 134 9.97 13.20 -14.83
N GLU A 135 10.23 13.79 -15.98
CA GLU A 135 10.86 13.09 -17.10
C GLU A 135 12.24 12.56 -16.70
N GLY A 136 12.62 11.43 -17.24
CA GLY A 136 13.93 10.83 -17.04
C GLY A 136 13.87 9.35 -16.74
N ASP A 137 14.98 8.85 -16.23
CA ASP A 137 15.17 7.43 -15.93
C ASP A 137 14.96 7.14 -14.46
N TYR A 138 14.39 5.95 -14.19
CA TYR A 138 14.09 5.46 -12.84
C TYR A 138 14.58 4.03 -12.68
N VAL A 139 15.21 3.76 -11.53
CA VAL A 139 15.54 2.40 -11.11
C VAL A 139 14.39 1.82 -10.33
N ILE A 140 14.05 0.57 -10.61
CA ILE A 140 12.91 -0.13 -10.03
C ILE A 140 13.31 -1.56 -9.68
N SER A 141 12.96 -2.03 -8.48
CA SER A 141 13.15 -3.43 -8.09
C SER A 141 12.29 -4.35 -8.97
N LYS A 142 12.83 -5.52 -9.31
CA LYS A 142 12.12 -6.56 -10.07
C LYS A 142 11.23 -7.46 -9.20
N ASP A 143 11.16 -7.24 -7.89
CA ASP A 143 10.50 -8.14 -6.96
C ASP A 143 9.03 -8.45 -7.31
N ASN A 144 8.32 -7.46 -7.87
CA ASN A 144 6.91 -7.61 -8.26
C ASN A 144 6.70 -7.59 -9.78
N LEU A 145 7.73 -7.93 -10.53
CA LEU A 145 7.63 -8.08 -11.98
C LEU A 145 6.85 -9.35 -12.33
N GLN A 146 5.80 -9.22 -13.14
CA GLN A 146 4.89 -10.29 -13.49
C GLN A 146 5.29 -11.04 -14.75
N ASP A 147 6.07 -10.40 -15.63
CA ASP A 147 6.41 -10.90 -16.96
C ASP A 147 7.91 -10.86 -17.17
N GLU A 148 8.41 -11.65 -18.12
CA GLU A 148 9.75 -11.45 -18.64
C GLU A 148 9.75 -10.22 -19.55
N VAL A 149 10.72 -9.34 -19.35
CA VAL A 149 10.85 -8.09 -20.10
C VAL A 149 12.23 -7.99 -20.74
N GLN A 150 12.27 -7.27 -21.87
CA GLN A 150 13.48 -6.96 -22.61
C GLN A 150 13.61 -5.45 -22.78
N VAL A 151 14.83 -5.02 -23.08
CA VAL A 151 15.09 -3.62 -23.47
C VAL A 151 14.16 -3.23 -24.62
N GLY A 152 13.49 -2.11 -24.50
CA GLY A 152 12.52 -1.60 -25.46
C GLY A 152 11.07 -1.95 -25.16
N ASP A 153 10.81 -2.89 -24.25
CA ASP A 153 9.44 -3.20 -23.83
C ASP A 153 8.84 -2.02 -23.05
N THR A 154 7.53 -1.85 -23.19
CA THR A 154 6.77 -0.92 -22.36
C THR A 154 6.17 -1.67 -21.19
N VAL A 155 6.29 -1.10 -20.00
CA VAL A 155 5.74 -1.65 -18.76
C VAL A 155 4.82 -0.65 -18.09
N GLU A 156 3.84 -1.15 -17.36
CA GLU A 156 3.01 -0.37 -16.46
C GLU A 156 3.40 -0.69 -15.02
N ILE A 157 3.53 0.33 -14.20
CA ILE A 157 4.10 0.23 -12.86
C ILE A 157 3.14 0.88 -11.86
N TRP A 158 2.73 0.10 -10.85
CA TRP A 158 1.94 0.58 -9.70
C TRP A 158 2.87 0.81 -8.53
N THR A 159 2.79 1.98 -7.92
CA THR A 159 3.74 2.41 -6.89
C THR A 159 3.07 3.14 -5.74
N ASN A 160 3.74 3.21 -4.59
CA ASN A 160 3.31 4.03 -3.45
C ASN A 160 3.59 5.52 -3.63
N GLY A 161 4.15 5.94 -4.76
CA GLY A 161 4.44 7.34 -5.07
C GLY A 161 5.71 7.89 -4.44
N ILE A 162 6.45 7.10 -3.69
CA ILE A 162 7.72 7.53 -3.07
C ILE A 162 8.84 7.42 -4.10
N ILE A 163 9.48 8.55 -4.39
CA ILE A 163 10.63 8.63 -5.29
C ILE A 163 11.85 9.02 -4.47
N LEU A 164 12.89 8.21 -4.55
CA LEU A 164 14.19 8.54 -3.95
C LEU A 164 15.00 9.38 -4.94
N GLU A 165 15.40 10.56 -4.51
CA GLU A 165 16.13 11.53 -5.35
C GLU A 165 17.62 11.18 -5.46
N THR A 166 17.89 10.01 -6.00
CA THR A 166 19.23 9.56 -6.37
C THR A 166 19.48 9.86 -7.86
N TYR A 167 20.64 9.51 -8.37
CA TYR A 167 20.91 9.64 -9.80
C TYR A 167 21.40 8.31 -10.38
N PRO A 168 20.60 7.63 -11.20
CA PRO A 168 19.22 7.95 -11.54
C PRO A 168 18.27 7.84 -10.32
N ALA A 169 17.11 8.49 -10.40
CA ALA A 169 16.10 8.41 -9.36
C ALA A 169 15.60 6.97 -9.18
N GLN A 170 15.08 6.64 -8.00
CA GLN A 170 14.59 5.31 -7.70
C GLN A 170 13.13 5.36 -7.30
N ILE A 171 12.36 4.38 -7.76
CA ILE A 171 11.00 4.13 -7.25
C ILE A 171 11.15 3.40 -5.91
N GLY A 172 10.57 3.96 -4.85
CA GLY A 172 10.70 3.41 -3.49
C GLY A 172 10.06 2.03 -3.34
N LEU A 173 8.86 1.86 -3.86
CA LEU A 173 8.16 0.58 -3.87
C LEU A 173 7.30 0.47 -5.12
N ALA A 174 7.48 -0.60 -5.88
CA ALA A 174 6.59 -0.98 -6.96
C ALA A 174 5.74 -2.17 -6.50
N TYR A 175 4.44 -1.95 -6.36
CA TYR A 175 3.50 -3.02 -5.98
C TYR A 175 3.34 -4.06 -7.08
N ARG A 176 3.46 -3.63 -8.33
CA ARG A 176 3.29 -4.49 -9.50
C ARG A 176 3.95 -3.84 -10.72
N ILE A 177 4.54 -4.68 -11.59
CA ILE A 177 5.11 -4.28 -12.87
C ILE A 177 4.60 -5.27 -13.91
N GLU A 178 3.91 -4.78 -14.93
CA GLU A 178 3.37 -5.59 -16.02
C GLU A 178 3.87 -5.13 -17.38
N LYS A 179 4.13 -6.07 -18.25
CA LYS A 179 4.40 -5.75 -19.66
C LYS A 179 3.11 -5.32 -20.36
N VAL A 180 3.16 -4.25 -21.14
CA VAL A 180 2.05 -3.71 -21.93
C VAL A 180 2.19 -4.15 -23.39
N GLY A 181 1.14 -4.68 -23.93
CA GLY A 181 1.06 -5.09 -25.35
C GLY A 181 1.16 -6.57 -25.58
#